data_829eac3d500ac042cd1c3db867622f1f
#
_entry.id   829eac3d500ac042cd1c3db867622f1f
#
_cell.length_a   1.000
_cell.length_b   1.000
_cell.length_c   1.000
_cell.angle_alpha   90.00
_cell.angle_beta   90.00
_cell.angle_gamma   90.00
#
_symmetry.space_group_name_H-M   'P 1'
#
loop_
_entity.id
_entity.type
_entity.pdbx_description
1 polymer ?
#
loop_
_entity_poly.entity_id
_entity_poly.type
_entity_poly.pdbx_seq_one_letter_code
_entity_poly.pdbx_strand_id
1 'polypeptide(L)'
;MKETLIIAGFGGQGVLSMGKILAYSGVMQDFEVTWMPSYGPEMRGGTANVTVILSDRKISSPIAHEFDTAIILNQQSMEKFEPMVKPGGVLIYDTNGITRHPVRKDIEVYAIDATAECAKMGQAKLFNTMILGGYLKVRPVVAMENVMVGLKKSLPERAWKMLPANEEAIRHGGEIIRKMPDDVIVFSADDKLLVR
;
A
#
# COMPACT_ATOMS: atom_id res chain seq x y z
N MET A 1 19.18 5.04 5.46
CA MET A 1 17.69 4.90 5.45
C MET A 1 17.32 3.42 5.44
N LYS A 2 16.25 3.04 6.14
CA LYS A 2 15.65 1.70 6.00
C LYS A 2 14.14 1.86 6.10
N GLU A 3 13.40 1.29 5.16
CA GLU A 3 11.93 1.21 5.16
C GLU A 3 11.53 -0.25 5.10
N THR A 4 10.75 -0.71 6.05
CA THR A 4 10.19 -2.06 6.12
C THR A 4 8.68 -1.94 5.97
N LEU A 5 8.16 -2.40 4.83
CA LEU A 5 6.78 -2.22 4.42
C LEU A 5 6.06 -3.55 4.31
N ILE A 6 4.85 -3.65 4.85
CA ILE A 6 3.88 -4.72 4.57
C ILE A 6 2.75 -4.19 3.70
N ILE A 7 2.42 -4.91 2.64
CA ILE A 7 1.22 -4.68 1.84
C ILE A 7 0.36 -5.92 1.96
N ALA A 8 -0.89 -5.76 2.35
CA ALA A 8 -1.76 -6.89 2.64
C ALA A 8 -3.21 -6.65 2.21
N GLY A 9 -3.84 -7.70 1.67
CA GLY A 9 -5.19 -7.65 1.14
C GLY A 9 -5.65 -9.00 0.61
N PHE A 10 -6.60 -8.99 -0.32
CA PHE A 10 -7.04 -10.20 -1.02
C PHE A 10 -6.25 -10.42 -2.31
N GLY A 11 -6.17 -11.69 -2.71
CA GLY A 11 -5.70 -12.05 -4.05
C GLY A 11 -6.56 -11.35 -5.12
N GLY A 12 -5.90 -10.69 -6.08
CA GLY A 12 -6.56 -9.88 -7.12
C GLY A 12 -6.51 -8.37 -6.89
N GLN A 13 -6.25 -7.88 -5.68
CA GLN A 13 -6.12 -6.46 -5.38
C GLN A 13 -4.75 -5.86 -5.78
N GLY A 14 -3.88 -6.64 -6.41
CA GLY A 14 -2.56 -6.17 -6.86
C GLY A 14 -1.52 -6.00 -5.76
N VAL A 15 -1.72 -6.62 -4.59
CA VAL A 15 -0.80 -6.60 -3.44
C VAL A 15 0.63 -6.93 -3.85
N LEU A 16 0.83 -8.09 -4.49
CA LEU A 16 2.16 -8.54 -4.92
C LEU A 16 2.74 -7.64 -6.01
N SER A 17 1.89 -7.10 -6.88
CA SER A 17 2.32 -6.18 -7.95
C SER A 17 2.85 -4.87 -7.38
N MET A 18 2.17 -4.28 -6.37
CA MET A 18 2.67 -3.09 -5.68
C MET A 18 4.05 -3.32 -5.07
N GLY A 19 4.21 -4.42 -4.33
CA GLY A 19 5.49 -4.78 -3.74
C GLY A 19 6.58 -4.97 -4.79
N LYS A 20 6.25 -5.58 -5.93
CA LYS A 20 7.17 -5.77 -7.04
C LYS A 20 7.60 -4.44 -7.70
N ILE A 21 6.66 -3.51 -7.89
CA ILE A 21 6.95 -2.17 -8.41
C ILE A 21 7.94 -1.47 -7.47
N LEU A 22 7.66 -1.44 -6.16
CA LEU A 22 8.53 -0.83 -5.16
C LEU A 22 9.91 -1.49 -5.10
N ALA A 23 9.98 -2.81 -5.19
CA ALA A 23 11.24 -3.54 -5.21
C ALA A 23 12.11 -3.12 -6.41
N TYR A 24 11.55 -3.09 -7.62
CA TYR A 24 12.28 -2.62 -8.79
C TYR A 24 12.66 -1.12 -8.68
N SER A 25 11.77 -0.30 -8.13
CA SER A 25 12.04 1.13 -7.92
C SER A 25 13.21 1.35 -6.95
N GLY A 26 13.26 0.56 -5.88
CA GLY A 26 14.37 0.61 -4.93
C GLY A 26 15.70 0.19 -5.55
N VAL A 27 15.70 -0.88 -6.36
CA VAL A 27 16.90 -1.30 -7.12
C VAL A 27 17.38 -0.21 -8.08
N MET A 28 16.45 0.51 -8.73
CA MET A 28 16.80 1.63 -9.63
C MET A 28 17.34 2.84 -8.87
N GLN A 29 17.16 2.89 -7.56
CA GLN A 29 17.67 3.93 -6.66
C GLN A 29 18.93 3.47 -5.89
N ASP A 30 19.56 2.38 -6.34
CA ASP A 30 20.74 1.77 -5.74
C ASP A 30 20.55 1.32 -4.28
N PHE A 31 19.30 0.96 -3.91
CA PHE A 31 19.03 0.37 -2.61
C PHE A 31 19.23 -1.15 -2.61
N GLU A 32 19.65 -1.67 -1.45
CA GLU A 32 19.45 -3.06 -1.11
C GLU A 32 17.95 -3.32 -0.91
N VAL A 33 17.44 -4.37 -1.56
CA VAL A 33 15.98 -4.63 -1.58
C VAL A 33 15.71 -6.09 -1.28
N THR A 34 14.68 -6.32 -0.44
CA THR A 34 14.05 -7.64 -0.34
C THR A 34 12.57 -7.54 -0.72
N TRP A 35 12.07 -8.55 -1.41
CA TRP A 35 10.68 -8.71 -1.78
C TRP A 35 10.25 -10.13 -1.43
N MET A 36 9.42 -10.26 -0.40
CA MET A 36 9.02 -11.55 0.16
C MET A 36 7.50 -11.68 0.14
N PRO A 37 6.93 -12.29 -0.92
CA PRO A 37 5.49 -12.54 -1.01
C PRO A 37 5.07 -13.71 -0.11
N SER A 38 3.87 -13.61 0.45
CA SER A 38 3.18 -14.67 1.16
C SER A 38 1.73 -14.73 0.68
N TYR A 39 1.33 -15.88 0.18
CA TYR A 39 -0.03 -16.13 -0.29
C TYR A 39 -0.44 -17.56 0.04
N GLY A 40 -1.71 -17.74 0.37
CA GLY A 40 -2.27 -19.06 0.64
C GLY A 40 -2.49 -19.89 -0.63
N PRO A 41 -2.85 -21.18 -0.49
CA PRO A 41 -3.15 -22.07 -1.63
C PRO A 41 -4.29 -21.55 -2.50
N GLU A 42 -5.19 -20.73 -1.97
CA GLU A 42 -6.26 -20.07 -2.71
C GLU A 42 -5.80 -18.69 -3.22
N MET A 43 -5.35 -18.64 -4.47
CA MET A 43 -4.84 -17.39 -5.06
C MET A 43 -5.93 -16.33 -5.35
N ARG A 44 -7.21 -16.72 -5.41
CA ARG A 44 -8.34 -15.79 -5.62
C ARG A 44 -9.27 -15.84 -4.42
N GLY A 45 -9.47 -14.67 -3.79
CA GLY A 45 -10.29 -14.54 -2.59
C GLY A 45 -9.59 -14.91 -1.27
N GLY A 46 -8.41 -15.56 -1.30
CA GLY A 46 -7.57 -15.78 -0.15
C GLY A 46 -6.74 -14.55 0.22
N THR A 47 -6.22 -14.52 1.45
CA THR A 47 -5.33 -13.45 1.91
C THR A 47 -3.98 -13.51 1.19
N ALA A 48 -3.51 -12.36 0.71
CA ALA A 48 -2.19 -12.17 0.12
C ALA A 48 -1.47 -11.04 0.84
N ASN A 49 -0.19 -11.21 1.08
CA ASN A 49 0.63 -10.13 1.58
C ASN A 49 2.05 -10.19 0.99
N VAL A 50 2.74 -9.07 1.05
CA VAL A 50 4.14 -8.98 0.63
C VAL A 50 4.89 -8.04 1.57
N THR A 51 6.02 -8.52 2.06
CA THR A 51 6.98 -7.68 2.78
C THR A 51 8.01 -7.15 1.79
N VAL A 52 8.24 -5.84 1.81
CA VAL A 52 9.30 -5.16 1.05
C VAL A 52 10.20 -4.43 2.04
N ILE A 53 11.50 -4.61 1.92
CA ILE A 53 12.49 -3.84 2.66
C ILE A 53 13.33 -3.08 1.64
N LEU A 54 13.42 -1.77 1.82
CA LEU A 54 14.30 -0.87 1.06
C LEU A 54 15.35 -0.31 2.00
N SER A 55 16.63 -0.37 1.66
CA SER A 55 17.71 0.08 2.55
C SER A 55 18.91 0.61 1.77
N ASP A 56 19.54 1.67 2.27
CA ASP A 56 20.84 2.15 1.80
C ASP A 56 22.02 1.33 2.35
N ARG A 57 21.73 0.28 3.13
CA ARG A 57 22.71 -0.63 3.73
C ARG A 57 22.30 -2.07 3.53
N LYS A 58 23.25 -2.99 3.65
CA LYS A 58 22.98 -4.44 3.56
C LYS A 58 21.84 -4.87 4.48
N ILE A 59 20.92 -5.65 3.93
CA ILE A 59 19.82 -6.26 4.64
C ILE A 59 20.27 -7.63 5.14
N SER A 60 20.40 -7.80 6.44
CA SER A 60 20.86 -9.04 7.07
C SER A 60 19.79 -10.14 7.07
N SER A 61 18.52 -9.79 7.05
CA SER A 61 17.39 -10.73 7.01
C SER A 61 16.20 -10.13 6.26
N PRO A 62 15.54 -10.89 5.37
CA PRO A 62 14.29 -10.47 4.73
C PRO A 62 13.08 -10.63 5.66
N ILE A 63 13.23 -11.32 6.80
CA ILE A 63 12.15 -11.55 7.76
C ILE A 63 11.98 -10.30 8.61
N ALA A 64 10.75 -9.78 8.65
CA ALA A 64 10.35 -8.66 9.49
C ALA A 64 9.13 -9.05 10.35
N HIS A 65 9.16 -8.62 11.60
CA HIS A 65 8.06 -8.82 12.56
C HIS A 65 7.35 -7.50 12.89
N GLU A 66 7.99 -6.38 12.58
CA GLU A 66 7.45 -5.03 12.75
C GLU A 66 7.71 -4.21 11.48
N PHE A 67 6.80 -3.30 11.19
CA PHE A 67 6.79 -2.55 9.94
C PHE A 67 6.84 -1.05 10.20
N ASP A 68 7.65 -0.33 9.43
CA ASP A 68 7.65 1.14 9.39
C ASP A 68 6.36 1.64 8.74
N THR A 69 5.86 0.88 7.73
CA THR A 69 4.59 1.18 7.04
C THR A 69 3.78 -0.09 6.79
N ALA A 70 2.46 0.00 6.96
CA ALA A 70 1.50 -1.02 6.55
C ALA A 70 0.51 -0.43 5.55
N ILE A 71 0.34 -1.08 4.38
CA ILE A 71 -0.73 -0.79 3.41
C ILE A 71 -1.76 -1.92 3.49
N ILE A 72 -2.98 -1.59 3.89
CA ILE A 72 -4.01 -2.54 4.26
C ILE A 72 -5.23 -2.37 3.35
N LEU A 73 -5.65 -3.45 2.68
CA LEU A 73 -6.71 -3.42 1.67
C LEU A 73 -7.95 -4.24 2.05
N ASN A 74 -7.97 -4.87 3.23
CA ASN A 74 -9.15 -5.56 3.77
C ASN A 74 -9.10 -5.66 5.29
N GLN A 75 -10.25 -5.94 5.91
CA GLN A 75 -10.40 -5.99 7.36
C GLN A 75 -9.55 -7.08 8.03
N GLN A 76 -9.45 -8.27 7.43
CA GLN A 76 -8.64 -9.37 8.01
C GLN A 76 -7.16 -8.99 8.08
N SER A 77 -6.65 -8.29 7.07
CA SER A 77 -5.29 -7.77 7.07
C SER A 77 -5.11 -6.65 8.08
N MET A 78 -6.14 -5.81 8.31
CA MET A 78 -6.13 -4.78 9.37
C MET A 78 -5.91 -5.43 10.74
N GLU A 79 -6.71 -6.40 11.09
CA GLU A 79 -6.64 -7.09 12.37
C GLU A 79 -5.29 -7.77 12.60
N LYS A 80 -4.71 -8.30 11.53
CA LYS A 80 -3.43 -9.01 11.61
C LYS A 80 -2.23 -8.06 11.70
N PHE A 81 -2.19 -6.99 10.90
CA PHE A 81 -0.97 -6.21 10.68
C PHE A 81 -0.97 -4.85 11.37
N GLU A 82 -2.11 -4.29 11.77
CA GLU A 82 -2.13 -3.06 12.59
C GLU A 82 -1.27 -3.19 13.86
N PRO A 83 -1.34 -4.30 14.64
CA PRO A 83 -0.51 -4.48 15.83
C PRO A 83 0.99 -4.56 15.55
N MET A 84 1.37 -4.85 14.30
CA MET A 84 2.76 -5.04 13.88
C MET A 84 3.38 -3.75 13.30
N VAL A 85 2.65 -2.65 13.25
CA VAL A 85 3.20 -1.34 12.87
C VAL A 85 4.01 -0.80 14.05
N LYS A 86 5.23 -0.34 13.80
CA LYS A 86 6.08 0.24 14.85
C LYS A 86 5.44 1.51 15.44
N PRO A 87 5.65 1.82 16.73
CA PRO A 87 5.29 3.13 17.27
C PRO A 87 5.87 4.26 16.41
N GLY A 88 5.05 5.26 16.07
CA GLY A 88 5.42 6.32 15.12
C GLY A 88 5.46 5.89 13.65
N GLY A 89 5.09 4.65 13.35
CA GLY A 89 4.96 4.16 11.97
C GLY A 89 3.69 4.64 11.29
N VAL A 90 3.49 4.21 10.05
CA VAL A 90 2.39 4.64 9.19
C VAL A 90 1.49 3.46 8.83
N LEU A 91 0.19 3.67 8.88
CA LEU A 91 -0.82 2.75 8.37
C LEU A 91 -1.65 3.47 7.29
N ILE A 92 -1.69 2.90 6.09
CA ILE A 92 -2.50 3.38 4.96
C ILE A 92 -3.54 2.32 4.64
N TYR A 93 -4.81 2.71 4.47
CA TYR A 93 -5.86 1.76 4.12
C TYR A 93 -6.80 2.31 3.05
N ASP A 94 -7.29 1.41 2.17
CA ASP A 94 -8.42 1.73 1.29
C ASP A 94 -9.72 1.67 2.09
N THR A 95 -10.55 2.71 1.99
CA THR A 95 -11.78 2.80 2.78
C THR A 95 -12.80 1.73 2.43
N ASN A 96 -12.73 1.19 1.21
CA ASN A 96 -13.58 0.09 0.79
C ASN A 96 -13.03 -1.24 1.32
N GLY A 97 -13.82 -1.96 2.08
CA GLY A 97 -13.44 -3.26 2.64
C GLY A 97 -12.83 -3.20 4.05
N ILE A 98 -12.77 -2.00 4.64
CA ILE A 98 -12.46 -1.79 6.04
C ILE A 98 -13.74 -1.49 6.81
N THR A 99 -14.11 -2.39 7.71
CA THR A 99 -15.36 -2.29 8.51
C THR A 99 -15.11 -1.74 9.91
N ARG A 100 -13.87 -1.80 10.39
CA ARG A 100 -13.43 -1.23 11.67
C ARG A 100 -12.18 -0.39 11.43
N HIS A 101 -12.24 0.87 11.79
CA HIS A 101 -11.09 1.77 11.73
C HIS A 101 -9.94 1.28 12.63
N PRO A 102 -8.68 1.66 12.32
CA PRO A 102 -7.54 1.42 13.20
C PRO A 102 -7.78 1.98 14.61
N VAL A 103 -7.34 1.24 15.61
CA VAL A 103 -7.55 1.62 17.03
C VAL A 103 -6.29 2.17 17.68
N ARG A 104 -5.12 2.00 17.06
CA ARG A 104 -3.85 2.49 17.57
C ARG A 104 -3.74 4.00 17.43
N LYS A 105 -3.26 4.65 18.52
CA LYS A 105 -3.07 6.12 18.59
C LYS A 105 -1.59 6.53 18.54
N ASP A 106 -0.69 5.57 18.54
CA ASP A 106 0.76 5.75 18.51
C ASP A 106 1.36 5.61 17.11
N ILE A 107 0.51 5.54 16.07
CA ILE A 107 0.88 5.47 14.65
C ILE A 107 0.14 6.53 13.86
N GLU A 108 0.70 6.92 12.72
CA GLU A 108 -0.01 7.80 11.78
C GLU A 108 -0.93 6.97 10.88
N VAL A 109 -2.19 7.36 10.79
CA VAL A 109 -3.21 6.67 9.99
C VAL A 109 -3.64 7.52 8.81
N TYR A 110 -3.65 6.93 7.63
CA TYR A 110 -4.10 7.56 6.40
C TYR A 110 -5.15 6.70 5.71
N ALA A 111 -6.17 7.36 5.19
CA ALA A 111 -7.22 6.74 4.39
C ALA A 111 -7.10 7.18 2.92
N ILE A 112 -7.43 6.28 2.01
CA ILE A 112 -7.51 6.56 0.59
C ILE A 112 -8.76 5.91 0.01
N ASP A 113 -9.51 6.63 -0.84
CA ASP A 113 -10.75 6.14 -1.48
C ASP A 113 -10.47 5.55 -2.87
N ALA A 114 -9.38 4.77 -3.02
CA ALA A 114 -8.90 4.31 -4.31
C ALA A 114 -9.90 3.43 -5.05
N THR A 115 -10.63 2.57 -4.35
CA THR A 115 -11.68 1.73 -4.96
C THR A 115 -12.79 2.60 -5.58
N ALA A 116 -13.27 3.61 -4.85
CA ALA A 116 -14.34 4.49 -5.32
C ALA A 116 -13.88 5.35 -6.50
N GLU A 117 -12.66 5.89 -6.44
CA GLU A 117 -12.10 6.70 -7.53
C GLU A 117 -11.88 5.88 -8.80
N CYS A 118 -11.30 4.68 -8.69
CA CYS A 118 -11.14 3.78 -9.83
C CYS A 118 -12.48 3.37 -10.45
N ALA A 119 -13.54 3.20 -9.64
CA ALA A 119 -14.89 2.93 -10.12
C ALA A 119 -15.46 4.11 -10.92
N LYS A 120 -15.31 5.35 -10.41
CA LYS A 120 -15.71 6.57 -11.14
C LYS A 120 -14.99 6.72 -12.47
N MET A 121 -13.71 6.38 -12.52
CA MET A 121 -12.90 6.43 -13.73
C MET A 121 -13.18 5.27 -14.70
N GLY A 122 -13.92 4.25 -14.28
CA GLY A 122 -14.13 3.01 -15.06
C GLY A 122 -12.84 2.19 -15.24
N GLN A 123 -11.85 2.37 -14.36
CA GLN A 123 -10.49 1.82 -14.51
C GLN A 123 -10.03 1.04 -13.26
N ALA A 124 -10.76 0.00 -12.87
CA ALA A 124 -10.45 -0.82 -11.69
C ALA A 124 -9.00 -1.39 -11.69
N LYS A 125 -8.37 -1.51 -12.87
CA LYS A 125 -6.99 -2.02 -12.99
C LYS A 125 -5.93 -1.06 -12.44
N LEU A 126 -6.27 0.20 -12.22
CA LEU A 126 -5.35 1.23 -11.69
C LEU A 126 -5.36 1.31 -10.16
N PHE A 127 -6.19 0.50 -9.49
CA PHE A 127 -6.36 0.51 -8.04
C PHE A 127 -5.03 0.42 -7.28
N ASN A 128 -4.21 -0.56 -7.60
CA ASN A 128 -2.94 -0.77 -6.91
C ASN A 128 -1.93 0.37 -7.13
N THR A 129 -1.90 0.97 -8.31
CA THR A 129 -1.02 2.12 -8.59
C THR A 129 -1.54 3.39 -7.94
N MET A 130 -2.85 3.56 -7.80
CA MET A 130 -3.45 4.66 -7.04
C MET A 130 -3.09 4.57 -5.54
N ILE A 131 -3.21 3.39 -4.93
CA ILE A 131 -2.75 3.14 -3.55
C ILE A 131 -1.25 3.43 -3.41
N LEU A 132 -0.45 2.97 -4.37
CA LEU A 132 1.00 3.22 -4.40
C LEU A 132 1.30 4.72 -4.40
N GLY A 133 0.54 5.51 -5.16
CA GLY A 133 0.66 6.97 -5.19
C GLY A 133 0.39 7.63 -3.84
N GLY A 134 -0.64 7.16 -3.13
CA GLY A 134 -0.91 7.58 -1.76
C GLY A 134 0.25 7.28 -0.80
N TYR A 135 0.81 6.07 -0.89
CA TYR A 135 2.00 5.71 -0.10
C TYR A 135 3.20 6.62 -0.40
N LEU A 136 3.53 6.83 -1.65
CA LEU A 136 4.68 7.65 -2.06
C LEU A 136 4.53 9.13 -1.64
N LYS A 137 3.30 9.62 -1.53
CA LYS A 137 3.03 10.97 -0.99
C LYS A 137 3.35 11.07 0.50
N VAL A 138 3.02 10.05 1.27
CA VAL A 138 3.25 10.02 2.73
C VAL A 138 4.69 9.62 3.05
N ARG A 139 5.24 8.68 2.29
CA ARG A 139 6.58 8.11 2.46
C ARG A 139 7.37 8.21 1.13
N PRO A 140 8.00 9.34 0.83
CA PRO A 140 8.73 9.56 -0.42
C PRO A 140 10.11 8.86 -0.41
N VAL A 141 10.10 7.53 -0.24
CA VAL A 141 11.31 6.70 -0.09
C VAL A 141 12.02 6.43 -1.41
N VAL A 142 11.30 6.53 -2.53
CA VAL A 142 11.85 6.35 -3.89
C VAL A 142 11.40 7.50 -4.79
N ALA A 143 12.29 7.95 -5.67
CA ALA A 143 12.00 9.02 -6.61
C ALA A 143 11.00 8.56 -7.69
N MET A 144 10.15 9.46 -8.16
CA MET A 144 9.08 9.15 -9.13
C MET A 144 9.65 8.56 -10.43
N GLU A 145 10.79 9.04 -10.89
CA GLU A 145 11.46 8.53 -12.09
C GLU A 145 11.80 7.04 -11.94
N ASN A 146 12.27 6.64 -10.76
CA ASN A 146 12.58 5.25 -10.44
C ASN A 146 11.31 4.41 -10.29
N VAL A 147 10.23 4.99 -9.79
CA VAL A 147 8.91 4.34 -9.72
C VAL A 147 8.39 4.02 -11.12
N MET A 148 8.51 4.94 -12.07
CA MET A 148 8.09 4.72 -13.46
C MET A 148 8.93 3.64 -14.14
N VAL A 149 10.23 3.58 -13.87
CA VAL A 149 11.09 2.49 -14.37
C VAL A 149 10.69 1.16 -13.72
N GLY A 150 10.45 1.13 -12.40
CA GLY A 150 10.01 -0.04 -11.66
C GLY A 150 8.66 -0.56 -12.15
N LEU A 151 7.71 0.33 -12.40
CA LEU A 151 6.42 0.01 -12.99
C LEU A 151 6.58 -0.64 -14.38
N LYS A 152 7.36 -0.03 -15.26
CA LYS A 152 7.63 -0.58 -16.60
C LYS A 152 8.27 -1.97 -16.53
N LYS A 153 9.23 -2.18 -15.64
CA LYS A 153 9.88 -3.49 -15.42
C LYS A 153 8.93 -4.53 -14.83
N SER A 154 7.93 -4.13 -14.07
CA SER A 154 6.96 -5.03 -13.46
C SER A 154 5.85 -5.47 -14.42
N LEU A 155 5.61 -4.71 -15.49
CA LEU A 155 4.55 -4.95 -16.46
C LEU A 155 5.07 -5.72 -17.70
N PRO A 156 4.27 -6.66 -18.25
CA PRO A 156 4.59 -7.25 -19.55
C PRO A 156 4.48 -6.18 -20.65
N GLU A 157 5.26 -6.31 -21.74
CA GLU A 157 5.32 -5.32 -22.82
C GLU A 157 3.94 -4.96 -23.41
N ARG A 158 3.04 -5.95 -23.53
CA ARG A 158 1.66 -5.71 -23.99
C ARG A 158 0.88 -4.72 -23.12
N ALA A 159 1.30 -4.50 -21.87
CA ALA A 159 0.68 -3.58 -20.93
C ALA A 159 1.36 -2.20 -20.88
N TRP A 160 2.48 -1.98 -21.59
CA TRP A 160 3.18 -0.70 -21.58
C TRP A 160 2.35 0.48 -22.08
N LYS A 161 1.35 0.22 -22.94
CA LYS A 161 0.37 1.24 -23.34
C LYS A 161 -0.43 1.83 -22.16
N MET A 162 -0.43 1.14 -21.01
CA MET A 162 -1.09 1.60 -19.78
C MET A 162 -0.17 2.44 -18.88
N LEU A 163 1.12 2.62 -19.23
CA LEU A 163 2.05 3.39 -18.40
C LEU A 163 1.57 4.82 -18.12
N PRO A 164 1.08 5.60 -19.12
CA PRO A 164 0.59 6.95 -18.84
C PRO A 164 -0.62 6.95 -17.86
N ALA A 165 -1.54 6.03 -18.02
CA ALA A 165 -2.69 5.91 -17.12
C ALA A 165 -2.29 5.50 -15.70
N ASN A 166 -1.27 4.64 -15.55
CA ASN A 166 -0.73 4.27 -14.25
C ASN A 166 0.02 5.43 -13.59
N GLU A 167 0.78 6.23 -14.35
CA GLU A 167 1.43 7.44 -13.85
C GLU A 167 0.42 8.45 -13.32
N GLU A 168 -0.64 8.69 -14.08
CA GLU A 168 -1.76 9.53 -13.65
C GLU A 168 -2.43 9.00 -12.38
N ALA A 169 -2.65 7.68 -12.28
CA ALA A 169 -3.22 7.07 -11.09
C ALA A 169 -2.30 7.22 -9.86
N ILE A 170 -0.99 7.10 -10.02
CA ILE A 170 -0.02 7.35 -8.94
C ILE A 170 -0.13 8.81 -8.48
N ARG A 171 -0.15 9.77 -9.39
CA ARG A 171 -0.28 11.19 -9.05
C ARG A 171 -1.60 11.46 -8.32
N HIS A 172 -2.70 10.97 -8.86
CA HIS A 172 -4.03 11.15 -8.29
C HIS A 172 -4.16 10.49 -6.89
N GLY A 173 -3.60 9.31 -6.69
CA GLY A 173 -3.54 8.66 -5.39
C GLY A 173 -2.84 9.52 -4.32
N GLY A 174 -1.78 10.24 -4.72
CA GLY A 174 -1.10 11.21 -3.85
C GLY A 174 -1.94 12.46 -3.53
N GLU A 175 -2.92 12.80 -4.37
CA GLU A 175 -3.82 13.94 -4.16
C GLU A 175 -5.00 13.59 -3.22
N ILE A 176 -5.51 12.36 -3.31
CA ILE A 176 -6.71 11.94 -2.59
C ILE A 176 -6.44 11.29 -1.23
N ILE A 177 -5.18 10.95 -0.92
CA ILE A 177 -4.84 10.41 0.39
C ILE A 177 -5.01 11.47 1.47
N ARG A 178 -5.61 11.09 2.60
CA ARG A 178 -5.85 12.01 3.72
C ARG A 178 -5.41 11.40 5.04
N LYS A 179 -4.79 12.21 5.89
CA LYS A 179 -4.49 11.83 7.27
C LYS A 179 -5.79 11.76 8.06
N MET A 180 -5.96 10.69 8.81
CA MET A 180 -7.11 10.53 9.68
C MET A 180 -6.85 11.25 11.00
N PRO A 181 -7.84 11.95 11.57
CA PRO A 181 -7.70 12.55 12.89
C PRO A 181 -7.58 11.48 13.97
N ASP A 182 -6.83 11.80 15.02
CA ASP A 182 -6.56 10.89 16.16
C ASP A 182 -7.85 10.54 16.96
N ASP A 183 -8.92 11.31 16.76
CA ASP A 183 -10.18 11.26 17.52
C ASP A 183 -11.29 10.51 16.77
N VAL A 184 -10.99 9.75 15.72
CA VAL A 184 -12.03 8.97 15.02
C VAL A 184 -12.64 7.97 15.99
N ILE A 185 -13.81 8.33 16.54
CA ILE A 185 -14.63 7.45 17.35
C ILE A 185 -15.16 6.35 16.43
N VAL A 186 -14.81 5.12 16.74
CA VAL A 186 -15.29 3.94 16.01
C VAL A 186 -16.79 3.77 16.24
N PHE A 187 -17.59 3.98 15.21
CA PHE A 187 -18.99 3.60 15.22
C PHE A 187 -19.17 2.17 14.68
N SER A 188 -20.12 1.44 15.23
CA SER A 188 -20.52 0.13 14.73
C SER A 188 -21.09 0.25 13.30
N ALA A 189 -21.21 -0.87 12.58
CA ALA A 189 -21.59 -0.94 11.17
C ALA A 189 -22.90 -0.23 10.78
N ASP A 190 -23.70 0.26 11.73
CA ASP A 190 -25.00 0.93 11.52
C ASP A 190 -24.95 2.45 11.64
N ASP A 191 -23.83 3.06 12.04
CA ASP A 191 -23.74 4.51 12.24
C ASP A 191 -23.05 5.22 11.07
N LYS A 192 -23.78 6.08 10.38
CA LYS A 192 -23.25 7.01 9.37
C LYS A 192 -22.26 7.97 10.05
N LEU A 193 -21.10 8.15 9.41
CA LEU A 193 -20.05 9.08 9.81
C LEU A 193 -20.63 10.45 10.23
N LEU A 194 -20.63 10.73 11.53
CA LEU A 194 -20.82 12.09 12.04
C LEU A 194 -19.44 12.60 12.46
N VAL A 195 -18.84 13.41 11.59
CA VAL A 195 -17.70 14.26 11.92
C VAL A 195 -18.24 15.38 12.80
N ARG A 196 -17.73 15.49 14.02
CA ARG A 196 -17.84 16.73 14.82
C ARG A 196 -16.57 17.53 14.73
#